data_0d008475c007662befbfc3880919b27d
#
_entry.id   0d008475c007662befbfc3880919b27d
#
_cell.length_a   1.000
_cell.length_b   1.000
_cell.length_c   1.000
_cell.angle_alpha   90.00
_cell.angle_beta   90.00
_cell.angle_gamma   90.00
#
_symmetry.space_group_name_H-M   'P 1'
#
loop_
_entity.id
_entity.type
_entity.pdbx_description
1 polymer ?
#
loop_
_entity_poly.entity_id
_entity_poly.type
_entity_poly.pdbx_seq_one_letter_code
_entity_poly.pdbx_strand_id
1 'polypeptide(L)'
;MSEEKCCVVTCDLPLDQTYWDNQYQANATGWDLGKVSPPIKTYINTIDNKEAKILIPGCGNTYEAEYLLEQGFTNITVIDIAPTLVESLKQNFANNNNITIVLGDFFDHQGKYDFIIEQTFFCALPPTMRQKYVWKMHQLLTDYGKLFGLLFNREFEVSPPFGGSLNEYEQLFTKAFIFNSISMAGNSIPSRANTELFIEFQKNELNQVNLYHFEGITCCGCMNTVSSKFFEINGVLNVSMNSNFSEIIIVSKTEIDINTLQEIVSYDEKYKIIKTN
;
A
#
# COMPACT_ATOMS: atom_id res chain seq x y z
N MET A 1 -26.81 21.00 -8.59
CA MET A 1 -26.21 19.90 -7.81
C MET A 1 -25.61 18.98 -8.84
N SER A 2 -24.29 19.03 -9.05
CA SER A 2 -23.57 18.12 -9.94
C SER A 2 -23.54 16.75 -9.26
N GLU A 3 -24.13 15.76 -9.90
CA GLU A 3 -23.91 14.36 -9.52
C GLU A 3 -22.41 14.08 -9.64
N GLU A 4 -21.73 13.94 -8.51
CA GLU A 4 -20.37 13.39 -8.48
C GLU A 4 -20.45 11.98 -9.07
N LYS A 5 -19.91 11.83 -10.26
CA LYS A 5 -19.75 10.52 -10.89
C LYS A 5 -18.82 9.69 -10.03
N CYS A 6 -19.37 8.78 -9.26
CA CYS A 6 -18.63 7.70 -8.62
C CYS A 6 -18.10 6.79 -9.74
N CYS A 7 -16.90 7.08 -10.22
CA CYS A 7 -16.27 6.25 -11.25
C CYS A 7 -15.71 5.00 -10.59
N VAL A 8 -16.41 3.88 -10.75
CA VAL A 8 -15.83 2.56 -10.50
C VAL A 8 -14.76 2.35 -11.57
N VAL A 9 -13.49 2.48 -11.19
CA VAL A 9 -12.37 2.12 -12.07
C VAL A 9 -12.26 0.61 -12.04
N THR A 10 -12.80 -0.05 -13.05
CA THR A 10 -12.59 -1.50 -13.26
C THR A 10 -11.37 -1.68 -14.14
N CYS A 11 -10.38 -2.42 -13.64
CA CYS A 11 -9.31 -2.96 -14.46
C CYS A 11 -9.71 -4.38 -14.87
N ASP A 12 -10.01 -4.58 -16.14
CA ASP A 12 -10.44 -5.89 -16.67
C ASP A 12 -9.26 -6.88 -16.82
N LEU A 13 -8.02 -6.42 -16.61
CA LEU A 13 -6.83 -7.26 -16.65
C LEU A 13 -6.58 -7.86 -15.25
N PRO A 14 -6.47 -9.19 -15.14
CA PRO A 14 -6.00 -9.81 -13.92
C PRO A 14 -4.53 -9.44 -13.71
N LEU A 15 -4.25 -8.52 -12.78
CA LEU A 15 -2.88 -8.12 -12.41
C LEU A 15 -2.30 -9.14 -11.40
N ASP A 16 -2.33 -10.41 -11.80
CA ASP A 16 -1.88 -11.55 -11.03
C ASP A 16 -0.41 -11.92 -11.30
N GLN A 17 0.03 -13.01 -10.70
CA GLN A 17 1.36 -13.56 -10.89
C GLN A 17 1.70 -13.77 -12.38
N THR A 18 0.77 -14.31 -13.16
CA THR A 18 0.99 -14.60 -14.57
C THR A 18 1.20 -13.33 -15.38
N TYR A 19 0.39 -12.30 -15.10
CA TYR A 19 0.53 -11.00 -15.75
C TYR A 19 1.91 -10.40 -15.50
N TRP A 20 2.33 -10.31 -14.22
CA TRP A 20 3.60 -9.67 -13.86
C TRP A 20 4.80 -10.49 -14.32
N ASP A 21 4.75 -11.81 -14.22
CA ASP A 21 5.84 -12.69 -14.69
C ASP A 21 6.06 -12.55 -16.20
N ASN A 22 4.99 -12.47 -16.99
CA ASN A 22 5.07 -12.24 -18.44
C ASN A 22 5.74 -10.91 -18.79
N GLN A 23 5.56 -9.84 -17.97
CA GLN A 23 6.26 -8.57 -18.21
C GLN A 23 7.79 -8.75 -18.07
N TYR A 24 8.25 -9.48 -17.07
CA TYR A 24 9.68 -9.77 -16.88
C TYR A 24 10.23 -10.68 -17.98
N GLN A 25 9.51 -11.74 -18.36
CA GLN A 25 9.91 -12.63 -19.46
C GLN A 25 10.03 -11.88 -20.79
N ALA A 26 9.14 -10.93 -21.03
CA ALA A 26 9.13 -10.10 -22.25
C ALA A 26 10.11 -8.91 -22.19
N ASN A 27 10.81 -8.68 -21.06
CA ASN A 27 11.61 -7.47 -20.79
C ASN A 27 10.79 -6.17 -20.99
N ALA A 28 9.48 -6.21 -20.69
CA ALA A 28 8.58 -5.09 -20.83
C ALA A 28 8.46 -4.30 -19.49
N THR A 29 9.60 -3.93 -18.89
CA THR A 29 9.73 -3.34 -17.56
C THR A 29 9.93 -1.82 -17.62
N GLY A 30 9.06 -1.12 -18.31
CA GLY A 30 9.15 0.35 -18.50
C GLY A 30 9.13 1.18 -17.21
N TRP A 31 8.79 0.61 -16.07
CA TRP A 31 8.86 1.23 -14.75
C TRP A 31 10.25 1.20 -14.12
N ASP A 32 11.13 0.34 -14.62
CA ASP A 32 12.49 0.13 -14.09
C ASP A 32 13.36 1.37 -14.33
N LEU A 33 14.01 1.85 -13.27
CA LEU A 33 14.88 3.02 -13.32
C LEU A 33 16.34 2.68 -13.59
N GLY A 34 16.74 1.41 -13.49
CA GLY A 34 18.12 0.96 -13.59
C GLY A 34 19.01 1.40 -12.41
N LYS A 35 18.44 1.97 -11.35
CA LYS A 35 19.12 2.44 -10.16
C LYS A 35 18.15 2.79 -9.04
N VAL A 36 18.65 2.90 -7.80
CA VAL A 36 17.87 3.40 -6.67
C VAL A 36 17.34 4.82 -6.95
N SER A 37 16.06 5.05 -6.62
CA SER A 37 15.43 6.37 -6.77
C SER A 37 16.12 7.42 -5.88
N PRO A 38 16.46 8.63 -6.41
CA PRO A 38 17.17 9.63 -5.63
C PRO A 38 16.46 10.07 -4.33
N PRO A 39 15.13 10.26 -4.27
CA PRO A 39 14.46 10.58 -3.01
C PRO A 39 14.59 9.46 -1.97
N ILE A 40 14.43 8.20 -2.38
CA ILE A 40 14.58 7.03 -1.50
C ILE A 40 16.01 6.91 -1.02
N LYS A 41 16.98 7.05 -1.93
CA LYS A 41 18.42 7.08 -1.59
C LYS A 41 18.73 8.14 -0.53
N THR A 42 18.19 9.35 -0.69
CA THR A 42 18.37 10.45 0.27
C THR A 42 17.83 10.06 1.66
N TYR A 43 16.65 9.44 1.72
CA TYR A 43 16.07 9.03 3.00
C TYR A 43 16.81 7.87 3.65
N ILE A 44 17.23 6.83 2.89
CA ILE A 44 18.03 5.71 3.39
C ILE A 44 19.28 6.21 4.12
N ASN A 45 19.93 7.27 3.62
CA ASN A 45 21.13 7.86 4.24
C ASN A 45 20.86 8.51 5.60
N THR A 46 19.60 8.75 5.98
CA THR A 46 19.24 9.28 7.30
C THR A 46 18.98 8.18 8.33
N ILE A 47 18.97 6.91 7.93
CA ILE A 47 18.72 5.78 8.83
C ILE A 47 20.03 5.32 9.46
N ASP A 48 20.20 5.56 10.75
CA ASP A 48 21.41 5.20 11.50
C ASP A 48 21.46 3.71 11.85
N ASN A 49 20.32 3.12 12.25
CA ASN A 49 20.23 1.71 12.65
C ASN A 49 20.35 0.78 11.44
N LYS A 50 21.53 0.19 11.24
CA LYS A 50 21.81 -0.73 10.13
C LYS A 50 21.26 -2.15 10.35
N GLU A 51 20.79 -2.47 11.55
CA GLU A 51 20.12 -3.72 11.88
C GLU A 51 18.60 -3.61 11.78
N ALA A 52 18.06 -2.45 11.40
CA ALA A 52 16.63 -2.25 11.19
C ALA A 52 16.09 -3.26 10.17
N LYS A 53 14.93 -3.83 10.47
CA LYS A 53 14.22 -4.75 9.55
C LYS A 53 13.50 -3.96 8.48
N ILE A 54 13.87 -4.16 7.24
CA ILE A 54 13.35 -3.41 6.10
C ILE A 54 12.63 -4.36 5.14
N LEU A 55 11.43 -3.98 4.70
CA LEU A 55 10.65 -4.67 3.67
C LEU A 55 10.56 -3.82 2.41
N ILE A 56 10.74 -4.44 1.25
CA ILE A 56 10.50 -3.84 -0.07
C ILE A 56 9.47 -4.72 -0.79
N PRO A 57 8.17 -4.34 -0.81
CA PRO A 57 7.14 -5.09 -1.51
C PRO A 57 7.09 -4.71 -3.00
N GLY A 58 6.74 -5.69 -3.86
CA GLY A 58 6.75 -5.50 -5.30
C GLY A 58 8.10 -5.01 -5.78
N CYS A 59 9.16 -5.69 -5.32
CA CYS A 59 10.50 -5.14 -5.26
C CYS A 59 11.16 -4.91 -6.63
N GLY A 60 10.64 -5.50 -7.70
CA GLY A 60 11.28 -5.41 -9.02
C GLY A 60 12.76 -5.82 -8.97
N ASN A 61 13.59 -5.18 -9.75
CA ASN A 61 15.04 -5.42 -9.73
C ASN A 61 15.74 -4.98 -8.42
N THR A 62 15.01 -4.35 -7.52
CA THR A 62 15.38 -4.05 -6.13
C THR A 62 16.70 -3.27 -5.94
N TYR A 63 16.90 -2.24 -6.74
CA TYR A 63 18.08 -1.34 -6.58
C TYR A 63 18.14 -0.67 -5.21
N GLU A 64 16.99 -0.55 -4.54
CA GLU A 64 16.88 -0.08 -3.16
C GLU A 64 17.58 -1.06 -2.20
N ALA A 65 17.40 -2.38 -2.40
CA ALA A 65 18.07 -3.40 -1.58
C ALA A 65 19.59 -3.44 -1.85
N GLU A 66 20.02 -3.32 -3.11
CA GLU A 66 21.44 -3.20 -3.44
C GLU A 66 22.06 -2.01 -2.69
N TYR A 67 21.41 -0.85 -2.76
CA TYR A 67 21.90 0.34 -2.08
C TYR A 67 21.90 0.20 -0.56
N LEU A 68 20.86 -0.41 0.03
CA LEU A 68 20.83 -0.71 1.47
C LEU A 68 22.01 -1.59 1.89
N LEU A 69 22.30 -2.65 1.14
CA LEU A 69 23.45 -3.54 1.39
C LEU A 69 24.78 -2.77 1.31
N GLU A 70 24.94 -1.89 0.31
CA GLU A 70 26.11 -1.01 0.19
C GLU A 70 26.28 -0.07 1.40
N GLN A 71 25.15 0.37 2.00
CA GLN A 71 25.14 1.20 3.21
C GLN A 71 25.28 0.40 4.51
N GLY A 72 25.45 -0.93 4.42
CA GLY A 72 25.70 -1.81 5.57
C GLY A 72 24.46 -2.29 6.31
N PHE A 73 23.27 -2.21 5.73
CA PHE A 73 22.06 -2.81 6.32
C PHE A 73 22.11 -4.34 6.27
N THR A 74 21.62 -5.00 7.32
CA THR A 74 21.79 -6.46 7.51
C THR A 74 20.47 -7.25 7.58
N ASN A 75 19.31 -6.59 7.57
CA ASN A 75 18.00 -7.23 7.72
C ASN A 75 17.00 -6.77 6.64
N ILE A 76 17.25 -7.15 5.40
CA ILE A 76 16.44 -6.74 4.26
C ILE A 76 15.57 -7.90 3.81
N THR A 77 14.28 -7.67 3.63
CA THR A 77 13.35 -8.61 2.99
C THR A 77 12.80 -7.94 1.74
N VAL A 78 12.85 -8.64 0.63
CA VAL A 78 12.23 -8.24 -0.63
C VAL A 78 11.20 -9.29 -1.02
N ILE A 79 10.04 -8.86 -1.52
CA ILE A 79 8.99 -9.76 -1.96
C ILE A 79 8.44 -9.33 -3.32
N ASP A 80 8.31 -10.29 -4.22
CA ASP A 80 7.65 -10.10 -5.51
C ASP A 80 6.83 -11.32 -5.89
N ILE A 81 5.80 -11.10 -6.71
CA ILE A 81 4.90 -12.16 -7.16
C ILE A 81 5.44 -12.88 -8.41
N ALA A 82 6.39 -12.29 -9.15
CA ALA A 82 6.90 -12.78 -10.43
C ALA A 82 8.02 -13.83 -10.24
N PRO A 83 7.81 -15.13 -10.58
CA PRO A 83 8.82 -16.16 -10.41
C PRO A 83 10.13 -15.91 -11.19
N THR A 84 10.02 -15.46 -12.43
CA THR A 84 11.19 -15.17 -13.29
C THR A 84 12.11 -14.14 -12.65
N LEU A 85 11.54 -13.05 -12.12
CA LEU A 85 12.30 -12.03 -11.40
C LEU A 85 12.94 -12.59 -10.13
N VAL A 86 12.15 -13.26 -9.28
CA VAL A 86 12.60 -13.77 -7.99
C VAL A 86 13.73 -14.78 -8.15
N GLU A 87 13.69 -15.63 -9.17
CA GLU A 87 14.78 -16.58 -9.47
C GLU A 87 16.07 -15.82 -9.83
N SER A 88 15.98 -14.79 -10.65
CA SER A 88 17.13 -13.92 -10.99
C SER A 88 17.71 -13.23 -9.74
N LEU A 89 16.84 -12.68 -8.87
CA LEU A 89 17.28 -12.06 -7.62
C LEU A 89 17.99 -13.06 -6.69
N LYS A 90 17.47 -14.28 -6.55
CA LYS A 90 18.11 -15.33 -5.76
C LYS A 90 19.51 -15.67 -6.27
N GLN A 91 19.70 -15.66 -7.59
CA GLN A 91 21.02 -15.88 -8.18
C GLN A 91 21.95 -14.68 -7.91
N ASN A 92 21.46 -13.45 -8.10
CA ASN A 92 22.26 -12.23 -7.91
C ASN A 92 22.73 -12.06 -6.46
N PHE A 93 21.91 -12.44 -5.49
CA PHE A 93 22.19 -12.30 -4.05
C PHE A 93 22.57 -13.63 -3.36
N ALA A 94 22.91 -14.69 -4.10
CA ALA A 94 23.10 -16.05 -3.59
C ALA A 94 24.09 -16.16 -2.40
N ASN A 95 25.06 -15.26 -2.30
CA ASN A 95 26.09 -15.25 -1.26
C ASN A 95 25.90 -14.16 -0.21
N ASN A 96 24.72 -13.52 -0.16
CA ASN A 96 24.46 -12.42 0.76
C ASN A 96 23.40 -12.82 1.80
N ASN A 97 23.81 -13.00 3.05
CA ASN A 97 22.94 -13.41 4.14
C ASN A 97 22.13 -12.25 4.75
N ASN A 98 22.35 -11.02 4.32
CA ASN A 98 21.69 -9.82 4.84
C ASN A 98 20.38 -9.50 4.10
N ILE A 99 20.04 -10.28 3.07
CA ILE A 99 18.82 -10.14 2.29
C ILE A 99 18.06 -11.47 2.20
N THR A 100 16.76 -11.41 2.40
CA THR A 100 15.82 -12.51 2.21
C THR A 100 14.93 -12.20 1.01
N ILE A 101 14.88 -13.11 0.03
CA ILE A 101 14.12 -12.95 -1.20
C ILE A 101 12.90 -13.89 -1.16
N VAL A 102 11.71 -13.34 -1.21
CA VAL A 102 10.43 -14.05 -1.07
C VAL A 102 9.69 -14.03 -2.40
N LEU A 103 9.32 -15.21 -2.90
CA LEU A 103 8.33 -15.35 -3.97
C LEU A 103 6.95 -15.49 -3.32
N GLY A 104 6.02 -14.59 -3.61
CA GLY A 104 4.66 -14.69 -3.09
C GLY A 104 3.84 -13.42 -3.25
N ASP A 105 2.55 -13.55 -2.93
CA ASP A 105 1.65 -12.40 -2.83
C ASP A 105 1.99 -11.60 -1.57
N PHE A 106 2.20 -10.29 -1.75
CA PHE A 106 2.43 -9.37 -0.64
C PHE A 106 1.30 -9.41 0.41
N PHE A 107 0.06 -9.63 -0.01
CA PHE A 107 -1.08 -9.65 0.90
C PHE A 107 -1.12 -10.89 1.80
N ASP A 108 -0.42 -11.97 1.43
CA ASP A 108 -0.25 -13.17 2.26
C ASP A 108 1.00 -13.11 3.15
N HIS A 109 1.90 -12.14 2.89
CA HIS A 109 3.15 -12.02 3.61
C HIS A 109 2.95 -11.75 5.10
N GLN A 110 3.81 -12.34 5.94
CA GLN A 110 3.83 -12.18 7.39
C GLN A 110 5.17 -11.61 7.85
N GLY A 111 5.16 -10.86 8.92
CA GLY A 111 6.38 -10.29 9.49
C GLY A 111 6.15 -8.98 10.23
N LYS A 112 7.24 -8.44 10.80
CA LYS A 112 7.26 -7.11 11.44
C LYS A 112 8.52 -6.37 11.04
N TYR A 113 8.35 -5.14 10.54
CA TYR A 113 9.39 -4.33 9.93
C TYR A 113 9.44 -2.94 10.54
N ASP A 114 10.65 -2.42 10.72
CA ASP A 114 10.89 -1.06 11.20
C ASP A 114 10.67 -0.05 10.07
N PHE A 115 10.97 -0.47 8.84
CA PHE A 115 10.74 0.33 7.64
C PHE A 115 10.12 -0.52 6.52
N ILE A 116 9.20 0.09 5.77
CA ILE A 116 8.73 -0.44 4.50
C ILE A 116 9.01 0.62 3.43
N ILE A 117 9.62 0.21 2.31
CA ILE A 117 9.97 1.11 1.20
C ILE A 117 8.92 0.96 0.10
N GLU A 118 8.25 2.05 -0.24
CA GLU A 118 7.32 2.13 -1.36
C GLU A 118 8.00 2.71 -2.60
N GLN A 119 8.13 1.88 -3.63
CA GLN A 119 8.62 2.31 -4.94
C GLN A 119 7.85 1.62 -6.06
N THR A 120 6.91 2.32 -6.66
CA THR A 120 6.09 1.86 -7.80
C THR A 120 5.27 0.59 -7.56
N PHE A 121 5.06 0.18 -6.31
CA PHE A 121 4.21 -0.95 -5.96
C PHE A 121 2.75 -0.54 -5.78
N PHE A 122 2.47 0.54 -5.05
CA PHE A 122 1.10 1.04 -4.86
C PHE A 122 0.40 1.34 -6.20
N CYS A 123 1.10 1.95 -7.14
CA CYS A 123 0.57 2.27 -8.46
C CYS A 123 0.41 1.04 -9.38
N ALA A 124 0.98 -0.10 -9.04
CA ALA A 124 0.79 -1.37 -9.72
C ALA A 124 -0.50 -2.07 -9.29
N LEU A 125 -1.06 -1.71 -8.13
CA LEU A 125 -2.27 -2.29 -7.57
C LEU A 125 -3.51 -1.54 -8.06
N PRO A 126 -4.60 -2.25 -8.44
CA PRO A 126 -5.84 -1.59 -8.82
C PRO A 126 -6.43 -0.79 -7.63
N PRO A 127 -7.11 0.33 -7.89
CA PRO A 127 -7.70 1.17 -6.84
C PRO A 127 -8.61 0.43 -5.85
N THR A 128 -9.21 -0.68 -6.28
CA THR A 128 -10.00 -1.56 -5.41
C THR A 128 -9.19 -2.18 -4.26
N MET A 129 -7.86 -2.25 -4.37
CA MET A 129 -6.98 -2.84 -3.36
C MET A 129 -6.35 -1.82 -2.41
N ARG A 130 -6.63 -0.52 -2.56
CA ARG A 130 -5.97 0.55 -1.78
C ARG A 130 -6.23 0.44 -0.29
N GLN A 131 -7.46 0.08 0.12
CA GLN A 131 -7.80 -0.13 1.53
C GLN A 131 -7.05 -1.34 2.10
N LYS A 132 -7.00 -2.43 1.34
CA LYS A 132 -6.26 -3.63 1.73
C LYS A 132 -4.76 -3.35 1.86
N TYR A 133 -4.19 -2.51 0.97
CA TYR A 133 -2.81 -2.05 1.05
C TYR A 133 -2.53 -1.29 2.35
N VAL A 134 -3.36 -0.28 2.69
CA VAL A 134 -3.21 0.51 3.93
C VAL A 134 -3.26 -0.39 5.16
N TRP A 135 -4.25 -1.28 5.22
CA TRP A 135 -4.37 -2.25 6.30
C TRP A 135 -3.12 -3.13 6.40
N LYS A 136 -2.64 -3.70 5.27
CA LYS A 136 -1.48 -4.59 5.24
C LYS A 136 -0.19 -3.89 5.66
N MET A 137 0.05 -2.67 5.18
CA MET A 137 1.19 -1.86 5.60
C MET A 137 1.18 -1.61 7.12
N HIS A 138 0.01 -1.25 7.67
CA HIS A 138 -0.15 -1.06 9.10
C HIS A 138 0.11 -2.37 9.89
N GLN A 139 -0.36 -3.52 9.38
CA GLN A 139 -0.13 -4.82 9.99
C GLN A 139 1.35 -5.23 10.02
N LEU A 140 2.08 -4.95 8.95
CA LEU A 140 3.49 -5.36 8.80
C LEU A 140 4.48 -4.45 9.53
N LEU A 141 4.12 -3.21 9.87
CA LEU A 141 5.00 -2.32 10.62
C LEU A 141 5.05 -2.69 12.10
N THR A 142 6.24 -2.57 12.70
CA THR A 142 6.43 -2.52 14.16
C THR A 142 5.78 -1.28 14.73
N ASP A 143 5.63 -1.19 16.03
CA ASP A 143 5.24 0.06 16.68
C ASP A 143 6.29 1.13 16.39
N TYR A 144 5.86 2.34 16.03
CA TYR A 144 6.69 3.44 15.50
C TYR A 144 7.37 3.16 14.15
N GLY A 145 7.15 1.98 13.54
CA GLY A 145 7.66 1.65 12.21
C GLY A 145 7.13 2.60 11.13
N LYS A 146 7.88 2.77 10.05
CA LYS A 146 7.62 3.79 9.04
C LYS A 146 7.48 3.19 7.64
N LEU A 147 6.45 3.64 6.93
CA LEU A 147 6.32 3.50 5.49
C LEU A 147 6.88 4.76 4.84
N PHE A 148 7.88 4.65 3.99
CA PHE A 148 8.40 5.78 3.22
C PHE A 148 8.64 5.41 1.77
N GLY A 149 8.58 6.40 0.89
CA GLY A 149 8.79 6.17 -0.54
C GLY A 149 8.08 7.18 -1.42
N LEU A 150 7.66 6.76 -2.60
CA LEU A 150 7.13 7.62 -3.64
C LEU A 150 5.74 7.16 -4.09
N LEU A 151 4.78 8.10 -4.11
CA LEU A 151 3.45 7.90 -4.69
C LEU A 151 3.25 8.87 -5.86
N PHE A 152 2.64 8.43 -6.95
CA PHE A 152 2.34 9.31 -8.07
C PHE A 152 1.22 10.31 -7.73
N ASN A 153 1.46 11.59 -8.01
CA ASN A 153 0.48 12.67 -7.93
C ASN A 153 0.08 13.12 -9.34
N ARG A 154 -0.49 12.20 -10.09
CA ARG A 154 -0.96 12.42 -11.47
C ARG A 154 -1.89 11.29 -11.90
N GLU A 155 -2.66 11.53 -12.96
CA GLU A 155 -3.38 10.51 -13.72
C GLU A 155 -2.51 9.91 -14.82
N PHE A 156 -2.84 8.68 -15.24
CA PHE A 156 -2.25 7.99 -16.39
C PHE A 156 -3.34 7.62 -17.40
N GLU A 157 -3.02 7.69 -18.68
CA GLU A 157 -3.95 7.31 -19.78
C GLU A 157 -4.17 5.79 -19.86
N VAL A 158 -3.17 5.03 -19.46
CA VAL A 158 -3.18 3.55 -19.48
C VAL A 158 -2.78 3.03 -18.10
N SER A 159 -3.48 2.03 -17.62
CA SER A 159 -3.22 1.39 -16.32
C SER A 159 -2.86 -0.09 -16.48
N PRO A 160 -1.92 -0.67 -15.73
CA PRO A 160 -1.05 0.04 -14.80
C PRO A 160 0.00 0.92 -15.49
N PRO A 161 0.58 1.95 -14.84
CA PRO A 161 0.39 2.31 -13.44
C PRO A 161 -0.93 3.05 -13.19
N PHE A 162 -1.49 2.90 -11.99
CA PHE A 162 -2.64 3.68 -11.54
C PHE A 162 -2.17 4.98 -10.90
N GLY A 163 -2.79 6.08 -11.31
CA GLY A 163 -2.54 7.40 -10.74
C GLY A 163 -3.14 7.60 -9.36
N GLY A 164 -3.01 8.82 -8.85
CA GLY A 164 -3.62 9.25 -7.60
C GLY A 164 -3.31 10.70 -7.30
N SER A 165 -3.73 11.16 -6.13
CA SER A 165 -3.58 12.56 -5.72
C SER A 165 -3.25 12.70 -4.24
N LEU A 166 -2.65 13.84 -3.88
CA LEU A 166 -2.38 14.20 -2.49
C LEU A 166 -3.64 14.07 -1.61
N ASN A 167 -4.76 14.63 -2.06
CA ASN A 167 -6.01 14.60 -1.30
C ASN A 167 -6.52 13.17 -1.07
N GLU A 168 -6.41 12.30 -2.08
CA GLU A 168 -6.79 10.89 -1.94
C GLU A 168 -5.91 10.17 -0.91
N TYR A 169 -4.59 10.38 -0.95
CA TYR A 169 -3.66 9.73 -0.03
C TYR A 169 -3.86 10.22 1.41
N GLU A 170 -4.09 11.53 1.61
CA GLU A 170 -4.42 12.08 2.92
C GLU A 170 -5.67 11.43 3.51
N GLN A 171 -6.72 11.25 2.71
CA GLN A 171 -7.95 10.59 3.15
C GLN A 171 -7.74 9.10 3.43
N LEU A 172 -7.01 8.41 2.56
CA LEU A 172 -6.81 6.98 2.61
C LEU A 172 -5.98 6.53 3.84
N PHE A 173 -4.89 7.25 4.14
CA PHE A 173 -3.95 6.89 5.21
C PHE A 173 -4.26 7.55 6.56
N THR A 174 -5.18 8.54 6.59
CA THR A 174 -5.47 9.30 7.82
C THR A 174 -5.90 8.39 8.97
N LYS A 175 -5.48 8.71 10.19
CA LYS A 175 -5.70 7.98 11.45
C LYS A 175 -5.04 6.60 11.55
N ALA A 176 -4.85 5.88 10.44
CA ALA A 176 -4.02 4.67 10.42
C ALA A 176 -2.54 5.02 10.61
N PHE A 177 -2.13 6.16 10.06
CA PHE A 177 -0.75 6.66 10.11
C PHE A 177 -0.67 8.10 10.62
N ILE A 178 0.49 8.43 11.18
CA ILE A 178 0.94 9.80 11.47
C ILE A 178 1.77 10.24 10.28
N PHE A 179 1.40 11.35 9.65
CA PHE A 179 2.13 11.90 8.50
C PHE A 179 3.31 12.74 8.96
N ASN A 180 4.52 12.18 8.91
CA ASN A 180 5.74 12.95 9.15
C ASN A 180 6.08 13.80 7.93
N SER A 181 5.82 13.28 6.72
CA SER A 181 5.94 14.00 5.46
C SER A 181 4.96 13.46 4.42
N ILE A 182 4.38 14.36 3.65
CA ILE A 182 3.73 14.11 2.37
C ILE A 182 3.89 15.38 1.53
N SER A 183 4.85 15.37 0.60
CA SER A 183 5.19 16.56 -0.18
C SER A 183 5.77 16.19 -1.55
N MET A 184 5.71 17.14 -2.48
CA MET A 184 6.31 16.93 -3.80
C MET A 184 7.80 16.58 -3.67
N ALA A 185 8.21 15.47 -4.28
CA ALA A 185 9.59 15.03 -4.27
C ALA A 185 10.46 15.95 -5.15
N GLY A 186 11.34 16.72 -4.48
CA GLY A 186 12.14 17.76 -5.16
C GLY A 186 13.33 17.23 -5.97
N ASN A 187 13.68 15.95 -5.80
CA ASN A 187 14.84 15.32 -6.44
C ASN A 187 14.48 14.03 -7.20
N SER A 188 13.22 13.88 -7.65
CA SER A 188 12.83 12.82 -8.56
C SER A 188 13.64 12.84 -9.86
N ILE A 189 13.73 11.71 -10.54
CA ILE A 189 14.35 11.66 -11.86
C ILE A 189 13.60 12.57 -12.85
N PRO A 190 14.27 13.08 -13.91
CA PRO A 190 13.65 14.05 -14.83
C PRO A 190 12.32 13.63 -15.42
N SER A 191 12.15 12.33 -15.76
CA SER A 191 10.91 11.80 -16.33
C SER A 191 9.73 11.75 -15.35
N ARG A 192 9.99 11.84 -14.04
CA ARG A 192 8.99 11.81 -12.96
C ARG A 192 8.94 13.12 -12.15
N ALA A 193 9.74 14.11 -12.53
CA ALA A 193 9.79 15.41 -11.85
C ALA A 193 8.40 16.06 -11.79
N ASN A 194 8.04 16.60 -10.62
CA ASN A 194 6.75 17.22 -10.31
C ASN A 194 5.53 16.28 -10.45
N THR A 195 5.73 14.98 -10.44
CA THR A 195 4.64 13.99 -10.51
C THR A 195 4.67 12.96 -9.38
N GLU A 196 5.65 13.03 -8.50
CA GLU A 196 5.79 12.13 -7.35
C GLU A 196 5.73 12.89 -6.04
N LEU A 197 4.98 12.34 -5.08
CA LEU A 197 5.03 12.75 -3.67
C LEU A 197 5.99 11.84 -2.93
N PHE A 198 6.91 12.42 -2.17
CA PHE A 198 7.64 11.70 -1.15
C PHE A 198 6.78 11.62 0.10
N ILE A 199 6.62 10.40 0.61
CA ILE A 199 5.87 10.12 1.83
C ILE A 199 6.79 9.58 2.92
N GLU A 200 6.51 9.95 4.17
CA GLU A 200 7.01 9.32 5.38
C GLU A 200 5.85 9.23 6.36
N PHE A 201 5.28 8.03 6.48
CA PHE A 201 4.13 7.72 7.31
C PHE A 201 4.55 6.78 8.44
N GLN A 202 4.41 7.22 9.68
CA GLN A 202 4.65 6.41 10.85
C GLN A 202 3.38 5.68 11.26
N LYS A 203 3.48 4.39 11.58
CA LYS A 203 2.36 3.63 12.14
C LYS A 203 1.78 4.35 13.35
N ASN A 204 0.47 4.51 13.38
CA ASN A 204 -0.23 5.00 14.56
C ASN A 204 -0.63 3.81 15.43
N GLU A 205 0.24 3.45 16.36
CA GLU A 205 0.07 2.30 17.26
C GLU A 205 -1.08 2.46 18.27
N LEU A 206 -1.56 3.70 18.47
CA LEU A 206 -2.68 4.00 19.36
C LEU A 206 -4.04 3.64 18.77
N ASN A 207 -4.08 3.36 17.47
CA ASN A 207 -5.31 3.09 16.74
C ASN A 207 -5.33 1.65 16.20
N GLN A 208 -6.50 1.04 16.29
CA GLN A 208 -6.79 -0.24 15.63
C GLN A 208 -7.17 0.03 14.16
N VAL A 209 -6.60 -0.74 13.25
CA VAL A 209 -6.90 -0.66 11.81
C VAL A 209 -7.39 -2.03 11.37
N ASN A 210 -8.68 -2.12 11.06
CA ASN A 210 -9.32 -3.37 10.69
C ASN A 210 -9.90 -3.27 9.28
N LEU A 211 -9.73 -4.34 8.52
CA LEU A 211 -10.30 -4.52 7.19
C LEU A 211 -11.47 -5.50 7.29
N TYR A 212 -12.59 -5.15 6.66
CA TYR A 212 -13.77 -5.99 6.58
C TYR A 212 -14.21 -6.12 5.14
N HIS A 213 -14.72 -7.30 4.77
CA HIS A 213 -15.51 -7.46 3.57
C HIS A 213 -16.94 -6.94 3.83
N PHE A 214 -17.51 -6.22 2.85
CA PHE A 214 -18.84 -5.62 2.96
C PHE A 214 -19.68 -5.94 1.74
N GLU A 215 -20.95 -6.34 1.96
CA GLU A 215 -21.89 -6.68 0.93
C GLU A 215 -23.11 -5.74 0.95
N GLY A 216 -23.76 -5.58 -0.19
CA GLY A 216 -25.04 -4.88 -0.33
C GLY A 216 -24.96 -3.41 -0.73
N ILE A 217 -23.74 -2.81 -0.80
CA ILE A 217 -23.56 -1.44 -1.31
C ILE A 217 -23.45 -1.47 -2.84
N THR A 218 -24.26 -0.64 -3.50
CA THR A 218 -24.31 -0.57 -4.96
C THR A 218 -24.14 0.86 -5.51
N CYS A 219 -24.04 1.85 -4.62
CA CYS A 219 -23.90 3.26 -5.03
C CYS A 219 -23.24 4.10 -3.95
N CYS A 220 -22.69 5.26 -4.35
CA CYS A 220 -22.04 6.21 -3.46
C CYS A 220 -22.95 6.75 -2.36
N GLY A 221 -24.24 6.95 -2.65
CA GLY A 221 -25.21 7.36 -1.64
C GLY A 221 -25.36 6.34 -0.53
N CYS A 222 -25.42 5.03 -0.89
CA CYS A 222 -25.42 3.94 0.07
C CYS A 222 -24.13 3.92 0.90
N MET A 223 -22.97 4.07 0.24
CA MET A 223 -21.68 4.14 0.89
C MET A 223 -21.60 5.27 1.93
N ASN A 224 -22.04 6.47 1.57
CA ASN A 224 -22.04 7.62 2.47
C ASN A 224 -22.93 7.39 3.70
N THR A 225 -24.13 6.77 3.49
CA THR A 225 -25.04 6.43 4.59
C THR A 225 -24.43 5.41 5.53
N VAL A 226 -23.85 4.33 5.01
CA VAL A 226 -23.19 3.29 5.81
C VAL A 226 -22.00 3.86 6.56
N SER A 227 -21.14 4.64 5.89
CA SER A 227 -19.99 5.28 6.53
C SER A 227 -20.41 6.21 7.67
N SER A 228 -21.45 7.02 7.46
CA SER A 228 -22.00 7.90 8.51
C SER A 228 -22.49 7.11 9.73
N LYS A 229 -23.11 5.95 9.51
CA LYS A 229 -23.53 5.07 10.59
C LYS A 229 -22.37 4.50 11.40
N PHE A 230 -21.29 4.10 10.75
CA PHE A 230 -20.09 3.65 11.47
C PHE A 230 -19.44 4.77 12.28
N PHE A 231 -19.50 6.03 11.83
CA PHE A 231 -19.01 7.18 12.62
C PHE A 231 -19.85 7.46 13.88
N GLU A 232 -21.09 6.96 13.99
CA GLU A 232 -21.90 7.06 15.22
C GLU A 232 -21.35 6.14 16.34
N ILE A 233 -20.53 5.13 16.01
CA ILE A 233 -19.92 4.22 16.98
C ILE A 233 -18.82 4.95 17.74
N ASN A 234 -18.90 4.96 19.07
CA ASN A 234 -17.90 5.60 19.91
C ASN A 234 -16.51 5.00 19.67
N GLY A 235 -15.53 5.86 19.41
CA GLY A 235 -14.16 5.48 19.17
C GLY A 235 -13.80 5.21 17.71
N VAL A 236 -14.76 5.23 16.78
CA VAL A 236 -14.46 5.22 15.33
C VAL A 236 -13.85 6.57 14.94
N LEU A 237 -12.70 6.52 14.27
CA LEU A 237 -11.90 7.68 13.89
C LEU A 237 -11.87 7.91 12.37
N ASN A 238 -11.94 6.83 11.59
CA ASN A 238 -11.99 6.89 10.14
C ASN A 238 -12.71 5.66 9.57
N VAL A 239 -13.39 5.88 8.46
CA VAL A 239 -14.08 4.85 7.68
C VAL A 239 -13.77 5.11 6.22
N SER A 240 -13.19 4.14 5.52
CA SER A 240 -12.86 4.26 4.10
C SER A 240 -13.23 2.97 3.36
N MET A 241 -13.98 3.11 2.29
CA MET A 241 -14.43 1.99 1.45
C MET A 241 -13.70 2.01 0.11
N ASN A 242 -13.42 0.83 -0.44
CA ASN A 242 -12.77 0.71 -1.74
C ASN A 242 -13.75 1.06 -2.89
N SER A 243 -13.21 1.26 -4.10
CA SER A 243 -13.96 1.79 -5.24
C SER A 243 -15.05 0.87 -5.77
N ASN A 244 -15.02 -0.43 -5.48
CA ASN A 244 -16.06 -1.40 -5.84
C ASN A 244 -16.98 -1.76 -4.68
N PHE A 245 -16.84 -1.07 -3.53
CA PHE A 245 -17.68 -1.21 -2.33
C PHE A 245 -17.65 -2.57 -1.63
N SER A 246 -16.66 -3.41 -1.92
CA SER A 246 -16.54 -4.76 -1.35
C SER A 246 -15.70 -4.84 -0.09
N GLU A 247 -14.86 -3.83 0.17
CA GLU A 247 -13.98 -3.77 1.34
C GLU A 247 -14.07 -2.42 2.03
N ILE A 248 -14.03 -2.45 3.35
CA ILE A 248 -14.04 -1.26 4.19
C ILE A 248 -12.95 -1.35 5.25
N ILE A 249 -12.16 -0.28 5.37
CA ILE A 249 -11.29 -0.06 6.52
C ILE A 249 -12.04 0.75 7.56
N ILE A 250 -11.97 0.29 8.81
CA ILE A 250 -12.42 1.04 9.99
C ILE A 250 -11.20 1.26 10.88
N VAL A 251 -10.90 2.51 11.16
CA VAL A 251 -9.87 2.92 12.12
C VAL A 251 -10.56 3.36 13.41
N SER A 252 -10.17 2.79 14.53
CA SER A 252 -10.81 3.05 15.83
C SER A 252 -9.79 3.10 16.97
N LYS A 253 -10.15 3.71 18.09
CA LYS A 253 -9.30 3.74 19.31
C LYS A 253 -9.19 2.39 20.00
N THR A 254 -10.24 1.59 19.90
CA THR A 254 -10.32 0.25 20.51
C THR A 254 -10.90 -0.72 19.49
N GLU A 255 -10.66 -2.00 19.69
CA GLU A 255 -11.31 -3.03 18.88
C GLU A 255 -12.84 -2.92 19.01
N ILE A 256 -13.53 -3.02 17.87
CA ILE A 256 -14.99 -2.99 17.81
C ILE A 256 -15.46 -4.40 17.45
N ASP A 257 -16.41 -4.91 18.27
CA ASP A 257 -17.03 -6.21 18.01
C ASP A 257 -17.78 -6.16 16.66
N ILE A 258 -17.61 -7.20 15.86
CA ILE A 258 -18.22 -7.30 14.54
C ILE A 258 -19.77 -7.30 14.61
N ASN A 259 -20.34 -7.82 15.70
CA ASN A 259 -21.78 -7.80 15.91
C ASN A 259 -22.27 -6.35 16.08
N THR A 260 -21.51 -5.48 16.74
CA THR A 260 -21.82 -4.04 16.84
C THR A 260 -21.80 -3.39 15.46
N LEU A 261 -20.82 -3.73 14.63
CA LEU A 261 -20.75 -3.23 13.26
C LEU A 261 -21.93 -3.72 12.40
N GLN A 262 -22.29 -4.99 12.54
CA GLN A 262 -23.43 -5.55 11.83
C GLN A 262 -24.76 -4.94 12.31
N GLU A 263 -24.93 -4.75 13.61
CA GLU A 263 -26.18 -4.21 14.19
C GLU A 263 -26.47 -2.79 13.66
N ILE A 264 -25.46 -1.92 13.57
CA ILE A 264 -25.65 -0.53 13.14
C ILE A 264 -26.08 -0.41 11.66
N VAL A 265 -25.81 -1.42 10.84
CA VAL A 265 -26.21 -1.46 9.42
C VAL A 265 -27.43 -2.35 9.17
N SER A 266 -27.99 -2.99 10.20
CA SER A 266 -29.14 -3.92 10.09
C SER A 266 -30.49 -3.25 9.77
N TYR A 267 -30.50 -1.92 9.56
CA TYR A 267 -31.68 -1.21 9.06
C TYR A 267 -32.04 -1.59 7.60
N ASP A 268 -31.13 -2.25 6.89
CA ASP A 268 -31.37 -2.84 5.57
C ASP A 268 -30.71 -4.24 5.55
N GLU A 269 -31.51 -5.28 5.39
CA GLU A 269 -31.09 -6.70 5.46
C GLU A 269 -30.04 -7.09 4.40
N LYS A 270 -29.89 -6.28 3.34
CA LYS A 270 -28.87 -6.53 2.30
C LYS A 270 -27.45 -6.26 2.77
N TYR A 271 -27.25 -5.45 3.83
CA TYR A 271 -25.93 -5.09 4.33
C TYR A 271 -25.35 -6.17 5.23
N LYS A 272 -24.20 -6.68 4.82
CA LYS A 272 -23.43 -7.65 5.60
C LYS A 272 -21.99 -7.22 5.73
N ILE A 273 -21.43 -7.35 6.96
CA ILE A 273 -20.04 -7.10 7.26
C ILE A 273 -19.38 -8.38 7.76
N ILE A 274 -18.24 -8.74 7.19
CA ILE A 274 -17.50 -9.97 7.49
C ILE A 274 -16.06 -9.58 7.78
N LYS A 275 -15.52 -10.04 8.91
CA LYS A 275 -14.12 -9.77 9.26
C LYS A 275 -13.21 -10.46 8.24
N THR A 276 -12.27 -9.73 7.67
CA THR A 276 -11.19 -10.30 6.84
C THR A 276 -10.13 -10.87 7.79
N ASN A 277 -9.81 -12.14 7.62
CA ASN A 277 -8.83 -12.86 8.46
C ASN A 277 -7.40 -12.45 8.13
#